data_638c644afccd2e3edeaa6260c82cc880
#
_entry.id   638c644afccd2e3edeaa6260c82cc880
#
_cell.length_a   1.000
_cell.length_b   1.000
_cell.length_c   1.000
_cell.angle_alpha   90.00
_cell.angle_beta   90.00
_cell.angle_gamma   90.00
#
_symmetry.space_group_name_H-M   'P 1'
#
loop_
_entity.id
_entity.type
_entity.pdbx_description
1 polymer ?
#
loop_
_entity_poly.entity_id
_entity_poly.type
_entity_poly.pdbx_seq_one_letter_code
_entity_poly.pdbx_strand_id
1 'polypeptide(L)'
;MRVAAQMRDALGLEGIAHLRDHDAVRGCVALGGEHARGRVAQAQSQKGEQEDADEGFQQRVATLGAAGRLCARVTTGENDAVVEGLGRFLPVDAPVDCCESGSTLRFLIPLASLTGQEVTFTGRGRLMERPQSVYKTLYQQQGLRFEQGADRLTVEGALTPGEYELAGNVSSQFISGLLFALPLLGGTSTLHLIPPVESRSYIDMTRAVQHAFGVESRWLDENTLEIPGGQHYLPGDYTVEGDYSQAAFPAVLGAVTGGVAITGLSEETLQGDAAILEILRRCGARFTRTGQGVVFEKAPLHGTDIDLADCPDLGPVLMVLGLLCEGTTVIRN
;
A
#
# COMPACT_ATOMS: atom_id res chain seq x y z
N MET A 1 -2.49 -3.40 -5.47
CA MET A 1 -2.63 -2.28 -6.45
C MET A 1 -1.85 -1.03 -6.07
N ARG A 2 -1.74 -0.69 -4.78
CA ARG A 2 -1.22 0.62 -4.33
C ARG A 2 0.27 0.85 -4.61
N VAL A 3 1.16 -0.10 -4.41
CA VAL A 3 2.61 0.14 -4.47
C VAL A 3 3.15 0.10 -5.91
N ALA A 4 2.79 -0.89 -6.71
CA ALA A 4 3.35 -1.06 -8.05
C ALA A 4 2.89 0.02 -9.05
N ALA A 5 1.60 0.37 -9.03
CA ALA A 5 1.08 1.47 -9.85
C ALA A 5 1.72 2.81 -9.45
N GLN A 6 1.86 3.04 -8.14
CA GLN A 6 2.47 4.26 -7.60
C GLN A 6 3.97 4.39 -7.94
N MET A 7 4.71 3.28 -8.03
CA MET A 7 6.13 3.30 -8.39
C MET A 7 6.36 3.65 -9.85
N ARG A 8 5.55 3.12 -10.78
CA ARG A 8 5.63 3.48 -12.20
C ARG A 8 5.44 4.97 -12.42
N ASP A 9 4.48 5.54 -11.69
CA ASP A 9 4.01 6.90 -11.90
C ASP A 9 4.93 7.95 -11.28
N ALA A 10 5.58 7.62 -10.15
CA ALA A 10 6.38 8.59 -9.39
C ALA A 10 7.82 8.73 -9.89
N LEU A 11 8.35 7.80 -10.68
CA LEU A 11 9.79 7.68 -10.89
C LEU A 11 10.27 8.03 -12.29
N GLY A 12 9.40 8.58 -13.15
CA GLY A 12 9.80 9.15 -14.43
C GLY A 12 10.49 8.14 -15.34
N LEU A 13 9.93 6.93 -15.48
CA LEU A 13 10.47 5.94 -16.40
C LEU A 13 10.31 6.41 -17.85
N GLU A 14 11.38 6.41 -18.60
CA GLU A 14 11.32 6.54 -20.06
C GLU A 14 10.60 5.29 -20.61
N GLY A 15 9.33 5.44 -20.95
CA GLY A 15 8.50 4.36 -21.47
C GLY A 15 7.02 4.65 -21.30
N ILE A 16 6.21 4.02 -22.12
CA ILE A 16 4.75 4.08 -22.03
C ILE A 16 4.28 2.96 -21.12
N ALA A 17 3.72 3.30 -19.95
CA ALA A 17 3.05 2.34 -19.08
C ALA A 17 1.55 2.41 -19.31
N HIS A 18 0.96 1.29 -19.74
CA HIS A 18 -0.48 1.13 -19.82
C HIS A 18 -0.99 0.45 -18.55
N LEU A 19 -1.70 1.21 -17.70
CA LEU A 19 -2.45 0.65 -16.59
C LEU A 19 -3.83 0.27 -17.10
N ARG A 20 -4.05 -1.01 -17.37
CA ARG A 20 -5.39 -1.52 -17.67
C ARG A 20 -6.00 -2.04 -16.38
N ASP A 21 -7.18 -1.56 -16.08
CA ASP A 21 -8.02 -2.06 -14.98
C ASP A 21 -8.69 -3.38 -15.44
N HIS A 22 -7.86 -4.37 -15.78
CA HIS A 22 -8.35 -5.72 -16.04
C HIS A 22 -8.24 -6.53 -14.74
N ASP A 23 -9.38 -6.78 -14.13
CA ASP A 23 -9.68 -7.83 -13.16
C ASP A 23 -9.13 -7.71 -11.71
N ALA A 24 -8.51 -6.63 -11.33
CA ALA A 24 -7.91 -6.53 -9.99
C ALA A 24 -8.90 -6.15 -8.86
N VAL A 25 -10.14 -5.86 -9.14
CA VAL A 25 -11.14 -5.43 -8.11
C VAL A 25 -12.48 -6.18 -8.23
N ARG A 26 -12.58 -7.15 -9.12
CA ARG A 26 -13.73 -8.06 -9.10
C ARG A 26 -13.34 -9.36 -8.42
N GLY A 27 -13.15 -9.32 -7.11
CA GLY A 27 -13.43 -10.48 -6.29
C GLY A 27 -14.90 -10.80 -6.50
N CYS A 28 -15.23 -11.61 -7.52
CA CYS A 28 -16.58 -12.10 -7.70
C CYS A 28 -16.91 -12.98 -6.51
N VAL A 29 -17.70 -12.47 -5.58
CA VAL A 29 -18.41 -13.30 -4.61
C VAL A 29 -19.46 -14.06 -5.39
N ALA A 30 -19.13 -15.27 -5.86
CA ALA A 30 -20.10 -16.17 -6.44
C ALA A 30 -20.77 -16.96 -5.30
N LEU A 31 -22.02 -16.65 -5.00
CA LEU A 31 -22.85 -17.47 -4.12
C LEU A 31 -23.35 -18.69 -4.92
N GLY A 32 -22.66 -19.81 -4.76
CA GLY A 32 -23.06 -21.09 -5.33
C GLY A 32 -24.09 -21.80 -4.45
N GLY A 33 -25.32 -21.82 -4.88
CA GLY A 33 -26.38 -22.65 -4.29
C GLY A 33 -27.51 -22.87 -5.29
N GLU A 34 -27.67 -24.11 -5.77
CA GLU A 34 -28.89 -24.54 -6.47
C GLU A 34 -30.08 -24.45 -5.49
N HIS A 35 -31.15 -23.76 -5.91
CA HIS A 35 -32.41 -23.55 -5.24
C HIS A 35 -32.50 -22.37 -4.26
N ALA A 36 -32.49 -21.17 -4.80
CA ALA A 36 -33.31 -20.06 -4.25
C ALA A 36 -33.70 -19.10 -5.36
N ARG A 37 -34.85 -19.34 -6.00
CA ARG A 37 -35.64 -18.28 -6.61
C ARG A 37 -36.19 -17.41 -5.47
N GLY A 38 -35.45 -16.37 -5.10
CA GLY A 38 -35.87 -15.42 -4.08
C GLY A 38 -35.01 -14.19 -4.17
N ARG A 39 -35.57 -13.14 -4.76
CA ARG A 39 -35.19 -11.71 -4.67
C ARG A 39 -33.80 -11.45 -4.11
N VAL A 40 -32.88 -11.11 -5.00
CA VAL A 40 -31.68 -10.37 -4.61
C VAL A 40 -32.16 -9.18 -3.78
N ALA A 41 -31.94 -9.26 -2.48
CA ALA A 41 -32.02 -8.08 -1.64
C ALA A 41 -30.88 -7.18 -2.12
N GLN A 42 -31.18 -6.19 -2.91
CA GLN A 42 -30.38 -4.98 -3.01
C GLN A 42 -30.40 -4.36 -1.61
N ALA A 43 -29.58 -4.90 -0.73
CA ALA A 43 -29.36 -4.32 0.57
C ALA A 43 -28.65 -2.98 0.36
N GLN A 44 -29.14 -2.01 1.07
CA GLN A 44 -28.62 -0.67 1.23
C GLN A 44 -27.18 -0.66 1.81
N SER A 45 -26.24 -1.24 1.10
CA SER A 45 -24.80 -1.17 1.34
C SER A 45 -24.12 -0.15 0.42
N GLN A 46 -24.90 0.60 -0.37
CA GLN A 46 -24.33 1.52 -1.35
C GLN A 46 -23.47 2.64 -0.75
N LYS A 47 -23.58 2.93 0.55
CA LYS A 47 -22.81 4.03 1.14
C LYS A 47 -21.41 3.60 1.55
N GLY A 48 -21.22 2.43 2.14
CA GLY A 48 -19.90 1.90 2.52
C GLY A 48 -19.07 1.47 1.32
N GLU A 49 -19.67 0.72 0.38
CA GLU A 49 -18.98 0.32 -0.87
C GLU A 49 -18.63 1.53 -1.75
N GLN A 50 -19.42 2.61 -1.69
CA GLN A 50 -19.16 3.84 -2.41
C GLN A 50 -18.08 4.68 -1.74
N GLU A 51 -17.98 4.66 -0.41
CA GLU A 51 -16.91 5.33 0.35
C GLU A 51 -15.57 4.63 0.16
N ASP A 52 -15.49 3.29 0.20
CA ASP A 52 -14.26 2.52 -0.04
C ASP A 52 -13.83 2.58 -1.52
N ALA A 53 -14.76 2.50 -2.46
CA ALA A 53 -14.50 2.72 -3.89
C ALA A 53 -14.08 4.16 -4.17
N ASP A 54 -14.64 5.13 -3.47
CA ASP A 54 -14.32 6.54 -3.57
C ASP A 54 -12.93 6.84 -2.97
N GLU A 55 -12.56 6.21 -1.86
CA GLU A 55 -11.23 6.37 -1.24
C GLU A 55 -10.11 5.80 -2.14
N GLY A 56 -10.28 4.61 -2.70
CA GLY A 56 -9.36 4.03 -3.66
C GLY A 56 -9.27 4.83 -4.97
N PHE A 57 -10.38 5.40 -5.43
CA PHE A 57 -10.43 6.29 -6.59
C PHE A 57 -9.71 7.61 -6.27
N GLN A 58 -9.99 8.24 -5.15
CA GLN A 58 -9.34 9.47 -4.70
C GLN A 58 -7.82 9.30 -4.57
N GLN A 59 -7.37 8.16 -4.06
CA GLN A 59 -5.95 7.86 -3.96
C GLN A 59 -5.27 7.71 -5.32
N ARG A 60 -5.93 7.04 -6.29
CA ARG A 60 -5.43 6.95 -7.67
C ARG A 60 -5.32 8.32 -8.32
N VAL A 61 -6.37 9.12 -8.20
CA VAL A 61 -6.40 10.50 -8.73
C VAL A 61 -5.31 11.35 -8.12
N ALA A 62 -5.11 11.27 -6.80
CA ALA A 62 -4.05 12.00 -6.10
C ALA A 62 -2.66 11.59 -6.61
N THR A 63 -2.38 10.30 -6.72
CA THR A 63 -1.08 9.79 -7.16
C THR A 63 -0.79 10.15 -8.61
N LEU A 64 -1.77 9.95 -9.51
CA LEU A 64 -1.63 10.31 -10.94
C LEU A 64 -1.46 11.82 -11.13
N GLY A 65 -2.25 12.63 -10.40
CA GLY A 65 -2.14 14.08 -10.43
C GLY A 65 -0.78 14.57 -9.95
N ALA A 66 -0.26 13.97 -8.88
CA ALA A 66 1.06 14.28 -8.34
C ALA A 66 2.19 13.86 -9.30
N ALA A 67 2.11 12.68 -9.90
CA ALA A 67 3.06 12.24 -10.93
C ALA A 67 3.08 13.20 -12.13
N GLY A 68 1.90 13.63 -12.58
CA GLY A 68 1.77 14.61 -13.66
C GLY A 68 2.40 15.97 -13.36
N ARG A 69 2.48 16.35 -12.08
CA ARG A 69 3.15 17.59 -11.67
C ARG A 69 4.65 17.41 -11.47
N LEU A 70 5.08 16.25 -11.04
CA LEU A 70 6.47 16.03 -10.63
C LEU A 70 7.35 15.51 -11.77
N CYS A 71 6.89 14.54 -12.56
CA CYS A 71 7.82 13.80 -13.40
C CYS A 71 7.21 13.08 -14.62
N ALA A 72 5.92 13.22 -14.89
CA ALA A 72 5.26 12.47 -15.95
C ALA A 72 4.24 13.28 -16.75
N ARG A 73 3.86 12.77 -17.93
CA ARG A 73 2.60 13.12 -18.58
C ARG A 73 1.59 12.06 -18.26
N VAL A 74 0.43 12.46 -17.80
CA VAL A 74 -0.64 11.55 -17.41
C VAL A 74 -1.88 11.80 -18.28
N THR A 75 -2.37 10.75 -18.90
CA THR A 75 -3.64 10.74 -19.64
C THR A 75 -4.53 9.67 -19.02
N THR A 76 -5.70 10.06 -18.53
CA THR A 76 -6.66 9.14 -17.90
C THR A 76 -7.76 8.79 -18.88
N GLY A 77 -8.05 7.50 -19.04
CA GLY A 77 -9.23 6.95 -19.70
C GLY A 77 -10.31 6.56 -18.68
N GLU A 78 -11.36 5.89 -19.15
CA GLU A 78 -12.46 5.46 -18.30
C GLU A 78 -12.02 4.39 -17.28
N ASN A 79 -11.21 3.41 -17.75
CA ASN A 79 -10.74 2.28 -16.92
C ASN A 79 -9.22 2.11 -16.94
N ASP A 80 -8.50 3.07 -17.51
CA ASP A 80 -7.04 3.01 -17.59
C ASP A 80 -6.41 4.39 -17.44
N ALA A 81 -5.10 4.40 -17.28
CA ALA A 81 -4.29 5.61 -17.34
C ALA A 81 -2.99 5.30 -18.08
N VAL A 82 -2.56 6.24 -18.90
CA VAL A 82 -1.25 6.21 -19.54
C VAL A 82 -0.36 7.21 -18.81
N VAL A 83 0.77 6.73 -18.31
CA VAL A 83 1.77 7.55 -17.63
C VAL A 83 3.06 7.49 -18.43
N GLU A 84 3.44 8.60 -19.02
CA GLU A 84 4.69 8.76 -19.76
C GLU A 84 5.70 9.44 -18.86
N GLY A 85 6.66 8.69 -18.35
CA GLY A 85 7.77 9.21 -17.55
C GLY A 85 8.65 10.17 -18.36
N LEU A 86 9.07 11.26 -17.76
CA LEU A 86 9.88 12.27 -18.44
C LEU A 86 11.39 12.09 -18.21
N GLY A 87 11.81 11.07 -17.44
CA GLY A 87 13.21 10.83 -17.07
C GLY A 87 13.83 11.94 -16.22
N ARG A 88 13.04 12.90 -15.75
CA ARG A 88 13.48 14.03 -14.92
C ARG A 88 12.32 14.59 -14.11
N PHE A 89 12.65 15.24 -13.02
CA PHE A 89 11.68 16.05 -12.28
C PHE A 89 11.43 17.39 -12.98
N LEU A 90 10.17 17.81 -12.94
CA LEU A 90 9.74 19.12 -13.44
C LEU A 90 9.88 20.18 -12.36
N PRO A 91 10.06 21.46 -12.74
CA PRO A 91 9.84 22.56 -11.82
C PRO A 91 8.41 22.54 -11.30
N VAL A 92 8.24 22.63 -9.98
CA VAL A 92 6.92 22.57 -9.33
C VAL A 92 6.48 24.00 -9.01
N ASP A 93 5.59 24.54 -9.83
CA ASP A 93 5.08 25.92 -9.74
C ASP A 93 3.75 26.06 -8.97
N ALA A 94 3.17 24.96 -8.56
CA ALA A 94 1.91 24.91 -7.82
C ALA A 94 1.90 23.72 -6.83
N PRO A 95 1.11 23.78 -5.75
CA PRO A 95 1.03 22.71 -4.78
C PRO A 95 0.62 21.36 -5.37
N VAL A 96 1.17 20.28 -4.83
CA VAL A 96 0.83 18.90 -5.13
C VAL A 96 -0.32 18.47 -4.22
N ASP A 97 -1.52 18.32 -4.77
CA ASP A 97 -2.70 17.89 -3.99
C ASP A 97 -2.67 16.36 -3.80
N CYS A 98 -2.50 15.93 -2.56
CA CYS A 98 -2.54 14.52 -2.16
C CYS A 98 -3.96 14.06 -1.79
N CYS A 99 -4.99 14.86 -1.98
CA CYS A 99 -6.37 14.61 -1.54
C CYS A 99 -6.40 14.18 -0.06
N GLU A 100 -6.91 13.01 0.26
CA GLU A 100 -6.87 12.43 1.62
C GLU A 100 -5.85 11.30 1.76
N SER A 101 -5.02 11.04 0.74
CA SER A 101 -4.10 9.92 0.68
C SER A 101 -2.81 10.14 1.47
N GLY A 102 -2.73 9.49 2.64
CA GLY A 102 -1.53 9.48 3.46
C GLY A 102 -0.35 8.76 2.80
N SER A 103 -0.61 7.69 2.04
CA SER A 103 0.44 6.97 1.30
C SER A 103 1.01 7.82 0.17
N THR A 104 0.16 8.49 -0.63
CA THR A 104 0.62 9.41 -1.68
C THR A 104 1.53 10.48 -1.09
N LEU A 105 1.11 11.15 -0.01
CA LEU A 105 1.92 12.17 0.64
C LEU A 105 3.28 11.62 1.10
N ARG A 106 3.28 10.50 1.86
CA ARG A 106 4.50 9.93 2.43
C ARG A 106 5.47 9.39 1.38
N PHE A 107 4.95 8.83 0.30
CA PHE A 107 5.80 8.33 -0.79
C PHE A 107 6.44 9.47 -1.60
N LEU A 108 5.73 10.57 -1.75
CA LEU A 108 6.19 11.68 -2.59
C LEU A 108 7.11 12.67 -1.87
N ILE A 109 7.06 12.77 -0.55
CA ILE A 109 7.95 13.68 0.20
C ILE A 109 9.42 13.43 -0.12
N PRO A 110 9.98 12.20 0.01
CA PRO A 110 11.38 11.96 -0.34
C PRO A 110 11.68 12.13 -1.83
N LEU A 111 10.73 11.75 -2.69
CA LEU A 111 10.88 11.93 -4.14
C LEU A 111 10.92 13.41 -4.54
N ALA A 112 10.11 14.25 -3.91
CA ALA A 112 10.13 15.70 -4.15
C ALA A 112 11.49 16.31 -3.84
N SER A 113 12.19 15.79 -2.83
CA SER A 113 13.54 16.26 -2.48
C SER A 113 14.60 15.96 -3.53
N LEU A 114 14.32 15.06 -4.49
CA LEU A 114 15.24 14.86 -5.63
C LEU A 114 15.24 16.05 -6.59
N THR A 115 14.24 16.93 -6.51
CA THR A 115 14.22 18.18 -7.28
C THR A 115 15.22 19.20 -6.79
N GLY A 116 15.60 19.15 -5.51
CA GLY A 116 16.36 20.17 -4.80
C GLY A 116 15.64 21.52 -4.62
N GLN A 117 14.38 21.59 -5.06
CA GLN A 117 13.55 22.81 -5.04
C GLN A 117 12.55 22.78 -3.89
N GLU A 118 11.90 23.93 -3.66
CA GLU A 118 10.74 23.98 -2.78
C GLU A 118 9.55 23.25 -3.42
N VAL A 119 8.98 22.29 -2.71
CA VAL A 119 7.75 21.61 -3.09
C VAL A 119 6.75 21.70 -1.95
N THR A 120 5.56 22.19 -2.26
CA THR A 120 4.44 22.28 -1.32
C THR A 120 3.40 21.22 -1.64
N PHE A 121 3.03 20.45 -0.60
CA PHE A 121 1.93 19.48 -0.63
C PHE A 121 0.72 20.07 0.06
N THR A 122 -0.46 19.75 -0.48
CA THR A 122 -1.77 20.03 0.13
C THR A 122 -2.59 18.77 0.24
N GLY A 123 -3.63 18.82 1.03
CA GLY A 123 -4.55 17.69 1.19
C GLY A 123 -5.87 18.13 1.79
N ARG A 124 -6.80 17.20 1.88
CA ARG A 124 -8.15 17.40 2.38
C ARG A 124 -8.37 16.64 3.69
N GLY A 125 -9.50 16.90 4.34
CA GLY A 125 -9.85 16.27 5.60
C GLY A 125 -8.76 16.49 6.64
N ARG A 126 -8.30 15.40 7.25
CA ARG A 126 -7.27 15.43 8.30
C ARG A 126 -5.86 15.10 7.81
N LEU A 127 -5.61 15.07 6.49
CA LEU A 127 -4.31 14.63 5.96
C LEU A 127 -3.14 15.46 6.48
N MET A 128 -3.28 16.79 6.49
CA MET A 128 -2.22 17.70 6.94
C MET A 128 -2.03 17.70 8.46
N GLU A 129 -3.01 17.23 9.23
CA GLU A 129 -2.90 17.04 10.68
C GLU A 129 -2.14 15.76 11.07
N ARG A 130 -2.04 14.78 10.15
CA ARG A 130 -1.36 13.51 10.42
C ARG A 130 0.13 13.75 10.63
N PRO A 131 0.72 13.22 11.73
CA PRO A 131 2.12 13.47 12.05
C PRO A 131 3.07 12.98 10.94
N GLN A 132 4.03 13.85 10.58
CA GLN A 132 5.12 13.54 9.68
C GLN A 132 6.47 13.68 10.41
N SER A 133 6.49 13.42 11.72
CA SER A 133 7.66 13.62 12.60
C SER A 133 8.89 12.85 12.13
N VAL A 134 8.72 11.67 11.55
CA VAL A 134 9.80 10.84 10.99
C VAL A 134 10.57 11.64 9.94
N TYR A 135 9.90 12.11 8.91
CA TYR A 135 10.55 12.92 7.87
C TYR A 135 11.03 14.25 8.38
N LYS A 136 10.28 14.90 9.29
CA LYS A 136 10.73 16.17 9.88
C LYS A 136 12.10 16.01 10.56
N THR A 137 12.28 14.97 11.36
CA THR A 137 13.55 14.69 12.04
C THR A 137 14.67 14.43 11.02
N LEU A 138 14.41 13.59 10.04
CA LEU A 138 15.37 13.23 9.00
C LEU A 138 15.83 14.47 8.19
N TYR A 139 14.89 15.32 7.76
CA TYR A 139 15.19 16.54 7.03
C TYR A 139 16.01 17.51 7.88
N GLN A 140 15.67 17.66 9.15
CA GLN A 140 16.43 18.50 10.08
C GLN A 140 17.87 18.00 10.26
N GLN A 141 18.08 16.68 10.35
CA GLN A 141 19.41 16.07 10.45
C GLN A 141 20.28 16.38 9.22
N GLN A 142 19.67 16.46 8.04
CA GLN A 142 20.35 16.81 6.79
C GLN A 142 20.39 18.33 6.51
N GLY A 143 19.89 19.16 7.41
CA GLY A 143 19.86 20.62 7.23
C GLY A 143 18.87 21.07 6.15
N LEU A 144 17.87 20.26 5.82
CA LEU A 144 16.85 20.54 4.84
C LEU A 144 15.63 21.19 5.48
N ARG A 145 14.88 21.95 4.70
CA ARG A 145 13.65 22.57 5.16
C ARG A 145 12.49 21.56 5.18
N PHE A 146 11.76 21.56 6.29
CA PHE A 146 10.54 20.77 6.46
C PHE A 146 9.57 21.57 7.34
N GLU A 147 8.50 22.06 6.74
CA GLU A 147 7.49 22.86 7.41
C GLU A 147 6.11 22.23 7.22
N GLN A 148 5.49 21.80 8.31
CA GLN A 148 4.13 21.28 8.30
C GLN A 148 3.21 22.26 9.02
N GLY A 149 2.28 22.83 8.28
CA GLY A 149 1.20 23.69 8.76
C GLY A 149 -0.12 22.95 8.85
N ALA A 150 -1.20 23.68 9.14
CA ALA A 150 -2.54 23.12 9.25
C ALA A 150 -3.14 22.69 7.91
N ASP A 151 -2.75 23.35 6.81
CA ASP A 151 -3.33 23.19 5.47
C ASP A 151 -2.32 22.70 4.42
N ARG A 152 -1.04 22.71 4.73
CA ARG A 152 0.04 22.39 3.79
C ARG A 152 1.28 21.86 4.49
N LEU A 153 2.10 21.17 3.69
CA LEU A 153 3.43 20.74 4.07
C LEU A 153 4.41 21.16 2.99
N THR A 154 5.50 21.85 3.36
CA THR A 154 6.52 22.31 2.43
C THR A 154 7.86 21.68 2.75
N VAL A 155 8.53 21.16 1.73
CA VAL A 155 9.90 20.64 1.80
C VAL A 155 10.79 21.34 0.79
N GLU A 156 12.08 21.52 1.13
CA GLU A 156 13.07 22.13 0.25
C GLU A 156 14.46 21.54 0.52
N GLY A 157 15.20 21.32 -0.54
CA GLY A 157 16.55 20.80 -0.52
C GLY A 157 16.63 19.34 -0.96
N ALA A 158 17.83 18.93 -1.37
CA ALA A 158 18.11 17.62 -1.91
C ALA A 158 18.56 16.65 -0.81
N LEU A 159 17.94 15.47 -0.74
CA LEU A 159 18.44 14.37 0.07
C LEU A 159 19.84 13.97 -0.40
N THR A 160 20.69 13.60 0.54
CA THR A 160 22.05 13.11 0.27
C THR A 160 22.17 11.63 0.64
N PRO A 161 22.96 10.83 -0.10
CA PRO A 161 23.23 9.45 0.30
C PRO A 161 23.94 9.40 1.65
N GLY A 162 23.74 8.31 2.40
CA GLY A 162 24.38 8.13 3.71
C GLY A 162 23.55 7.28 4.66
N GLU A 163 23.80 7.44 5.95
CA GLU A 163 23.14 6.71 7.01
C GLU A 163 21.82 7.40 7.41
N TYR A 164 20.75 6.60 7.47
CA TYR A 164 19.42 7.02 7.87
C TYR A 164 18.94 6.15 9.02
N GLU A 165 18.49 6.75 10.10
CA GLU A 165 17.96 6.05 11.26
C GLU A 165 16.47 6.37 11.43
N LEU A 166 15.64 5.33 11.56
CA LEU A 166 14.20 5.45 11.76
C LEU A 166 13.74 4.45 12.83
N ALA A 167 12.74 4.85 13.61
CA ALA A 167 12.06 3.90 14.47
C ALA A 167 11.33 2.84 13.62
N GLY A 168 11.50 1.56 13.92
CA GLY A 168 10.90 0.47 13.17
C GLY A 168 9.41 0.26 13.41
N ASN A 169 8.87 0.85 14.49
CA ASN A 169 7.45 0.81 14.87
C ASN A 169 6.65 2.00 14.33
N VAL A 170 7.15 2.67 13.30
CA VAL A 170 6.39 3.68 12.55
C VAL A 170 5.75 3.03 11.33
N SER A 171 4.80 3.75 10.71
CA SER A 171 4.20 3.26 9.48
C SER A 171 5.27 2.94 8.42
N SER A 172 5.22 1.72 7.86
CA SER A 172 6.10 1.28 6.76
C SER A 172 6.11 2.21 5.55
N GLN A 173 5.08 3.05 5.40
CA GLN A 173 5.00 4.05 4.32
C GLN A 173 6.15 5.06 4.36
N PHE A 174 6.71 5.38 5.54
CA PHE A 174 7.90 6.24 5.64
C PHE A 174 9.13 5.55 5.06
N ILE A 175 9.28 4.26 5.35
CA ILE A 175 10.39 3.46 4.85
C ILE A 175 10.26 3.27 3.34
N SER A 176 9.05 2.90 2.87
CA SER A 176 8.76 2.75 1.43
C SER A 176 9.01 4.04 0.65
N GLY A 177 8.64 5.21 1.21
CA GLY A 177 8.92 6.49 0.58
C GLY A 177 10.43 6.75 0.40
N LEU A 178 11.25 6.43 1.38
CA LEU A 178 12.71 6.50 1.25
C LEU A 178 13.24 5.48 0.24
N LEU A 179 12.72 4.27 0.24
CA LEU A 179 13.09 3.24 -0.74
C LEU A 179 12.83 3.69 -2.17
N PHE A 180 11.81 4.51 -2.43
CA PHE A 180 11.57 5.06 -3.77
C PHE A 180 12.62 6.10 -4.19
N ALA A 181 13.15 6.88 -3.27
CA ALA A 181 14.02 7.99 -3.55
C ALA A 181 15.52 7.64 -3.48
N LEU A 182 15.93 6.89 -2.45
CA LEU A 182 17.35 6.65 -2.16
C LEU A 182 18.11 5.93 -3.28
N PRO A 183 17.52 4.97 -4.04
CA PRO A 183 18.23 4.34 -5.16
C PRO A 183 18.62 5.32 -6.26
N LEU A 184 17.91 6.44 -6.39
CA LEU A 184 18.15 7.44 -7.43
C LEU A 184 19.26 8.44 -7.05
N LEU A 185 19.75 8.43 -5.80
CA LEU A 185 20.85 9.26 -5.34
C LEU A 185 22.19 8.76 -5.89
N GLY A 186 23.17 9.64 -5.97
CA GLY A 186 24.48 9.32 -6.55
C GLY A 186 25.40 8.41 -5.71
N GLY A 187 24.96 7.94 -4.54
CA GLY A 187 25.74 7.11 -3.64
C GLY A 187 24.88 6.15 -2.83
N THR A 188 25.52 5.16 -2.21
CA THR A 188 24.85 4.15 -1.37
C THR A 188 24.27 4.80 -0.11
N SER A 189 23.08 4.36 0.27
CA SER A 189 22.45 4.71 1.54
C SER A 189 22.20 3.47 2.39
N THR A 190 22.16 3.65 3.70
CA THR A 190 21.84 2.61 4.67
C THR A 190 20.69 3.06 5.55
N LEU A 191 19.66 2.25 5.66
CA LEU A 191 18.55 2.46 6.59
C LEU A 191 18.73 1.58 7.81
N HIS A 192 18.84 2.19 8.99
CA HIS A 192 18.86 1.51 10.29
C HIS A 192 17.48 1.65 10.93
N LEU A 193 16.79 0.53 11.09
CA LEU A 193 15.48 0.47 11.73
C LEU A 193 15.66 0.13 13.21
N ILE A 194 15.28 1.05 14.09
CA ILE A 194 15.34 0.82 15.55
C ILE A 194 14.19 -0.13 15.93
N PRO A 195 14.46 -1.28 16.54
CA PRO A 195 13.45 -2.23 16.97
C PRO A 195 12.45 -1.67 18.00
N PRO A 196 11.20 -2.19 18.05
CA PRO A 196 10.70 -3.29 17.20
C PRO A 196 10.42 -2.83 15.77
N VAL A 197 10.64 -3.73 14.78
CA VAL A 197 10.29 -3.46 13.38
C VAL A 197 8.94 -4.10 13.12
N GLU A 198 7.93 -3.26 12.90
CA GLU A 198 6.56 -3.66 12.59
C GLU A 198 6.30 -3.55 11.08
N SER A 199 5.30 -4.29 10.61
CA SER A 199 4.87 -4.24 9.19
C SER A 199 6.02 -4.48 8.19
N ARG A 200 6.96 -5.36 8.51
CA ARG A 200 8.11 -5.70 7.67
C ARG A 200 7.69 -6.22 6.31
N SER A 201 6.60 -6.96 6.24
CA SER A 201 6.01 -7.46 5.00
C SER A 201 5.77 -6.37 3.96
N TYR A 202 5.33 -5.18 4.37
CA TYR A 202 5.13 -4.06 3.44
C TYR A 202 6.44 -3.45 2.92
N ILE A 203 7.51 -3.52 3.73
CA ILE A 203 8.85 -3.11 3.28
C ILE A 203 9.35 -4.09 2.22
N ASP A 204 9.22 -5.39 2.48
CA ASP A 204 9.65 -6.44 1.56
C ASP A 204 8.79 -6.48 0.28
N MET A 205 7.49 -6.19 0.37
CA MET A 205 6.64 -5.95 -0.80
C MET A 205 7.15 -4.78 -1.66
N THR A 206 7.52 -3.66 -1.02
CA THR A 206 8.09 -2.50 -1.74
C THR A 206 9.36 -2.90 -2.48
N ARG A 207 10.27 -3.61 -1.81
CA ARG A 207 11.51 -4.10 -2.38
C ARG A 207 11.30 -5.10 -3.52
N ALA A 208 10.35 -6.02 -3.38
CA ALA A 208 10.02 -6.98 -4.43
C ALA A 208 9.50 -6.29 -5.71
N VAL A 209 8.66 -5.27 -5.54
CA VAL A 209 8.20 -4.47 -6.69
C VAL A 209 9.36 -3.67 -7.29
N GLN A 210 10.24 -3.08 -6.47
CA GLN A 210 11.45 -2.39 -6.95
C GLN A 210 12.35 -3.33 -7.76
N HIS A 211 12.58 -4.54 -7.26
CA HIS A 211 13.35 -5.57 -7.96
C HIS A 211 12.76 -5.91 -9.33
N ALA A 212 11.43 -6.04 -9.44
CA ALA A 212 10.75 -6.28 -10.71
C ALA A 212 10.97 -5.14 -11.72
N PHE A 213 11.30 -3.94 -11.25
CA PHE A 213 11.64 -2.78 -12.08
C PHE A 213 13.14 -2.45 -12.07
N GLY A 214 14.00 -3.42 -11.75
CA GLY A 214 15.46 -3.32 -11.86
C GLY A 214 16.17 -2.54 -10.76
N VAL A 215 15.49 -2.24 -9.65
CA VAL A 215 16.08 -1.53 -8.50
C VAL A 215 16.32 -2.51 -7.34
N GLU A 216 17.54 -2.52 -6.84
CA GLU A 216 18.00 -3.46 -5.83
C GLU A 216 18.22 -2.78 -4.48
N SER A 217 17.91 -3.54 -3.44
CA SER A 217 18.28 -3.25 -2.06
C SER A 217 18.46 -4.56 -1.31
N ARG A 218 19.23 -4.59 -0.24
CA ARG A 218 19.47 -5.82 0.50
C ARG A 218 19.47 -5.61 2.00
N TRP A 219 18.90 -6.54 2.72
CA TRP A 219 19.07 -6.60 4.16
C TRP A 219 20.52 -7.04 4.47
N LEU A 220 21.22 -6.24 5.27
CA LEU A 220 22.54 -6.60 5.81
C LEU A 220 22.39 -7.45 7.08
N ASP A 221 21.36 -7.15 7.84
CA ASP A 221 20.93 -7.88 9.03
C ASP A 221 19.40 -7.72 9.23
N GLU A 222 18.88 -8.08 10.41
CA GLU A 222 17.43 -8.02 10.70
C GLU A 222 16.85 -6.59 10.66
N ASN A 223 17.67 -5.57 10.87
CA ASN A 223 17.22 -4.18 11.05
C ASN A 223 17.94 -3.18 10.13
N THR A 224 18.88 -3.64 9.32
CA THR A 224 19.71 -2.77 8.49
C THR A 224 19.53 -3.09 7.02
N LEU A 225 19.10 -2.10 6.25
CA LEU A 225 18.86 -2.22 4.81
C LEU A 225 19.84 -1.34 4.03
N GLU A 226 20.62 -1.94 3.14
CA GLU A 226 21.50 -1.23 2.21
C GLU A 226 20.77 -0.97 0.90
N ILE A 227 20.89 0.26 0.40
CA ILE A 227 20.31 0.73 -0.84
C ILE A 227 21.44 1.32 -1.70
N PRO A 228 21.98 0.58 -2.66
CA PRO A 228 22.93 1.13 -3.63
C PRO A 228 22.29 2.31 -4.39
N GLY A 229 23.06 3.37 -4.58
CA GLY A 229 22.62 4.52 -5.35
C GLY A 229 22.99 4.44 -6.83
N GLY A 230 22.64 5.46 -7.60
CA GLY A 230 22.90 5.52 -9.04
C GLY A 230 22.05 4.55 -9.87
N GLN A 231 21.01 4.00 -9.28
CA GLN A 231 20.09 3.08 -9.94
C GLN A 231 19.01 3.81 -10.73
N HIS A 232 18.40 3.11 -11.66
CA HIS A 232 17.29 3.61 -12.46
C HIS A 232 16.20 2.54 -12.55
N TYR A 233 14.95 2.97 -12.48
CA TYR A 233 13.82 2.09 -12.70
C TYR A 233 13.72 1.75 -14.19
N LEU A 234 13.58 0.47 -14.50
CA LEU A 234 13.45 -0.03 -15.86
C LEU A 234 11.98 -0.25 -16.22
N PRO A 235 11.56 0.01 -17.47
CA PRO A 235 10.22 -0.35 -17.92
C PRO A 235 10.00 -1.86 -17.82
N GLY A 236 8.77 -2.25 -17.46
CA GLY A 236 8.41 -3.67 -17.35
C GLY A 236 6.90 -3.85 -17.22
N ASP A 237 6.42 -5.05 -17.53
CA ASP A 237 5.06 -5.46 -17.25
C ASP A 237 4.98 -6.01 -15.83
N TYR A 238 3.92 -5.62 -15.11
CA TYR A 238 3.69 -6.08 -13.74
C TYR A 238 2.20 -6.25 -13.50
N THR A 239 1.82 -7.43 -13.04
CA THR A 239 0.46 -7.71 -12.61
C THR A 239 0.38 -7.60 -11.08
N VAL A 240 -0.48 -6.72 -10.60
CA VAL A 240 -0.70 -6.57 -9.15
C VAL A 240 -1.59 -7.70 -8.69
N GLU A 241 -1.16 -8.42 -7.67
CA GLU A 241 -1.94 -9.49 -7.04
C GLU A 241 -3.16 -8.93 -6.27
N GLY A 242 -4.14 -9.81 -5.98
CA GLY A 242 -5.29 -9.45 -5.17
C GLY A 242 -4.88 -9.03 -3.76
N ASP A 243 -5.62 -8.10 -3.19
CA ASP A 243 -5.38 -7.51 -1.88
C ASP A 243 -5.98 -8.41 -0.79
N TYR A 244 -5.13 -8.99 0.05
CA TYR A 244 -5.55 -9.87 1.16
C TYR A 244 -6.26 -9.11 2.27
N SER A 245 -5.98 -7.82 2.49
CA SER A 245 -6.70 -7.03 3.48
C SER A 245 -8.16 -6.85 3.09
N GLN A 246 -8.42 -6.61 1.80
CA GLN A 246 -9.80 -6.54 1.27
C GLN A 246 -10.45 -7.92 1.19
N ALA A 247 -9.69 -8.95 0.83
CA ALA A 247 -10.18 -10.32 0.78
C ALA A 247 -10.59 -10.87 2.15
N ALA A 248 -10.05 -10.31 3.23
CA ALA A 248 -10.34 -10.75 4.59
C ALA A 248 -11.83 -10.59 4.95
N PHE A 249 -12.51 -9.55 4.46
CA PHE A 249 -13.94 -9.34 4.72
C PHE A 249 -14.81 -10.46 4.14
N PRO A 250 -14.77 -10.76 2.83
CA PRO A 250 -15.50 -11.88 2.27
C PRO A 250 -15.00 -13.25 2.81
N ALA A 251 -13.72 -13.36 3.24
CA ALA A 251 -13.22 -14.59 3.85
C ALA A 251 -13.89 -14.87 5.20
N VAL A 252 -14.01 -13.87 6.06
CA VAL A 252 -14.72 -13.99 7.34
C VAL A 252 -16.20 -14.30 7.09
N LEU A 253 -16.85 -13.60 6.14
CA LEU A 253 -18.22 -13.91 5.75
C LEU A 253 -18.35 -15.37 5.29
N GLY A 254 -17.45 -15.82 4.42
CA GLY A 254 -17.44 -17.19 3.91
C GLY A 254 -17.24 -18.26 4.99
N ALA A 255 -16.37 -17.99 5.96
CA ALA A 255 -16.16 -18.90 7.09
C ALA A 255 -17.43 -19.08 7.94
N VAL A 256 -18.25 -18.03 8.07
CA VAL A 256 -19.49 -18.04 8.86
C VAL A 256 -20.67 -18.64 8.07
N THR A 257 -20.81 -18.26 6.82
CA THR A 257 -22.00 -18.58 6.02
C THR A 257 -21.80 -19.80 5.09
N GLY A 258 -20.58 -20.05 4.65
CA GLY A 258 -20.23 -20.93 3.55
C GLY A 258 -20.60 -20.37 2.19
N GLY A 259 -20.17 -21.04 1.12
CA GLY A 259 -20.56 -20.73 -0.25
C GLY A 259 -19.90 -19.46 -0.84
N VAL A 260 -18.88 -18.92 -0.20
CA VAL A 260 -18.10 -17.78 -0.70
C VAL A 260 -16.85 -18.28 -1.39
N ALA A 261 -16.61 -17.83 -2.61
CA ALA A 261 -15.37 -18.04 -3.36
C ALA A 261 -14.67 -16.71 -3.59
N ILE A 262 -13.38 -16.65 -3.30
CA ILE A 262 -12.52 -15.47 -3.50
C ILE A 262 -11.46 -15.85 -4.53
N THR A 263 -11.34 -15.05 -5.58
CA THR A 263 -10.37 -15.29 -6.67
C THR A 263 -9.33 -14.17 -6.76
N GLY A 264 -8.24 -14.43 -7.47
CA GLY A 264 -7.19 -13.43 -7.69
C GLY A 264 -6.15 -13.30 -6.57
N LEU A 265 -6.23 -14.15 -5.54
CA LEU A 265 -5.25 -14.20 -4.46
C LEU A 265 -4.05 -15.08 -4.87
N SER A 266 -2.85 -14.54 -4.76
CA SER A 266 -1.61 -15.30 -4.97
C SER A 266 -1.32 -16.18 -3.75
N GLU A 267 -0.83 -17.40 -4.00
CA GLU A 267 -0.29 -18.26 -2.93
C GLU A 267 1.11 -17.84 -2.52
N GLU A 268 1.88 -17.33 -3.49
CA GLU A 268 3.23 -16.81 -3.29
C GLU A 268 3.16 -15.29 -3.08
N THR A 269 2.61 -14.87 -1.94
CA THR A 269 2.44 -13.44 -1.61
C THR A 269 3.36 -13.02 -0.47
N LEU A 270 3.81 -11.76 -0.52
CA LEU A 270 4.51 -11.09 0.58
C LEU A 270 3.57 -10.27 1.46
N GLN A 271 2.26 -10.24 1.17
CA GLN A 271 1.30 -9.51 1.99
C GLN A 271 1.17 -10.15 3.37
N GLY A 272 1.46 -9.40 4.43
CA GLY A 272 1.27 -9.86 5.82
C GLY A 272 -0.18 -10.25 6.11
N ASP A 273 -1.12 -9.61 5.43
CA ASP A 273 -2.56 -9.85 5.55
C ASP A 273 -3.01 -11.23 5.01
N ALA A 274 -2.13 -11.95 4.30
CA ALA A 274 -2.37 -13.36 3.96
C ALA A 274 -2.53 -14.24 5.21
N ALA A 275 -2.06 -13.75 6.37
CA ALA A 275 -2.28 -14.36 7.68
C ALA A 275 -3.75 -14.60 7.98
N ILE A 276 -4.70 -13.89 7.34
CA ILE A 276 -6.14 -14.11 7.51
C ILE A 276 -6.54 -15.57 7.30
N LEU A 277 -5.98 -16.25 6.31
CA LEU A 277 -6.31 -17.63 6.04
C LEU A 277 -5.85 -18.58 7.16
N GLU A 278 -4.66 -18.34 7.71
CA GLU A 278 -4.15 -19.11 8.85
C GLU A 278 -4.94 -18.80 10.13
N ILE A 279 -5.27 -17.55 10.37
CA ILE A 279 -6.11 -17.12 11.50
C ILE A 279 -7.47 -17.80 11.42
N LEU A 280 -8.14 -17.77 10.28
CA LEU A 280 -9.42 -18.44 10.05
C LEU A 280 -9.32 -19.95 10.26
N ARG A 281 -8.24 -20.60 9.80
CA ARG A 281 -8.00 -22.03 10.02
C ARG A 281 -7.88 -22.37 11.50
N ARG A 282 -7.13 -21.54 12.26
CA ARG A 282 -7.01 -21.68 13.72
C ARG A 282 -8.34 -21.46 14.45
N CYS A 283 -9.23 -20.65 13.89
CA CYS A 283 -10.59 -20.49 14.40
C CYS A 283 -11.53 -21.66 14.03
N GLY A 284 -11.06 -22.66 13.26
CA GLY A 284 -11.87 -23.81 12.86
C GLY A 284 -12.58 -23.65 11.52
N ALA A 285 -12.32 -22.56 10.78
CA ALA A 285 -12.89 -22.37 9.45
C ALA A 285 -12.44 -23.48 8.47
N ARG A 286 -13.34 -23.85 7.59
CA ARG A 286 -13.09 -24.81 6.51
C ARG A 286 -13.07 -24.08 5.18
N PHE A 287 -11.99 -24.28 4.44
CA PHE A 287 -11.87 -23.77 3.09
C PHE A 287 -10.93 -24.63 2.25
N THR A 288 -11.13 -24.60 0.94
CA THR A 288 -10.28 -25.28 -0.02
C THR A 288 -9.60 -24.25 -0.92
N ARG A 289 -8.27 -24.34 -1.07
CA ARG A 289 -7.54 -23.60 -2.09
C ARG A 289 -7.74 -24.28 -3.44
N THR A 290 -7.96 -23.47 -4.46
CA THR A 290 -8.07 -23.89 -5.86
C THR A 290 -7.07 -23.08 -6.67
N GLY A 291 -6.70 -23.53 -7.86
CA GLY A 291 -5.82 -22.74 -8.75
C GLY A 291 -6.36 -21.38 -9.15
N GLN A 292 -7.58 -21.03 -8.74
CA GLN A 292 -8.22 -19.74 -9.01
C GLN A 292 -8.46 -18.91 -7.73
N GLY A 293 -8.23 -19.49 -6.54
CA GLY A 293 -8.46 -18.80 -5.28
C GLY A 293 -8.86 -19.70 -4.13
N VAL A 294 -9.75 -19.24 -3.25
CA VAL A 294 -10.15 -19.91 -2.01
C VAL A 294 -11.67 -20.02 -1.95
N VAL A 295 -12.19 -21.20 -1.64
CA VAL A 295 -13.63 -21.47 -1.47
C VAL A 295 -13.90 -21.85 -0.02
N PHE A 296 -14.81 -21.13 0.63
CA PHE A 296 -15.17 -21.33 2.03
C PHE A 296 -16.40 -22.19 2.20
N GLU A 297 -16.36 -23.06 3.23
CA GLU A 297 -17.47 -23.87 3.71
C GLU A 297 -17.87 -23.39 5.11
N LYS A 298 -19.15 -23.47 5.41
CA LYS A 298 -19.64 -23.13 6.75
C LYS A 298 -19.07 -24.10 7.80
N ALA A 299 -18.53 -23.54 8.88
CA ALA A 299 -18.04 -24.32 10.01
C ALA A 299 -18.32 -23.61 11.34
N PRO A 300 -18.42 -24.33 12.46
CA PRO A 300 -18.38 -23.72 13.78
C PRO A 300 -17.02 -23.07 14.02
N LEU A 301 -17.04 -21.81 14.48
CA LEU A 301 -15.82 -21.05 14.72
C LEU A 301 -15.62 -20.91 16.24
N HIS A 302 -14.36 -20.94 16.67
CA HIS A 302 -13.95 -20.77 18.06
C HIS A 302 -12.87 -19.70 18.19
N GLY A 303 -12.78 -19.08 19.38
CA GLY A 303 -11.81 -18.05 19.66
C GLY A 303 -10.37 -18.53 19.62
N THR A 304 -9.45 -17.62 19.30
CA THR A 304 -8.01 -17.87 19.24
C THR A 304 -7.22 -16.63 19.61
N ASP A 305 -5.92 -16.80 19.87
CA ASP A 305 -4.99 -15.67 20.04
C ASP A 305 -4.51 -15.17 18.67
N ILE A 306 -4.52 -13.85 18.47
CA ILE A 306 -4.16 -13.18 17.22
C ILE A 306 -3.14 -12.08 17.52
N ASP A 307 -2.06 -12.06 16.78
CA ASP A 307 -1.06 -10.99 16.77
C ASP A 307 -1.20 -10.17 15.48
N LEU A 308 -1.33 -8.85 15.62
CA LEU A 308 -1.51 -7.92 14.50
C LEU A 308 -0.23 -7.22 14.06
N ALA A 309 0.92 -7.47 14.69
CA ALA A 309 2.15 -6.74 14.42
C ALA A 309 2.52 -6.68 12.92
N ASP A 310 2.30 -7.77 12.17
CA ASP A 310 2.60 -7.85 10.74
C ASP A 310 1.37 -7.75 9.81
N CYS A 311 0.16 -7.63 10.38
CA CYS A 311 -1.10 -7.56 9.63
C CYS A 311 -2.11 -6.59 10.27
N PRO A 312 -1.74 -5.34 10.53
CA PRO A 312 -2.57 -4.38 11.26
C PRO A 312 -3.89 -4.06 10.54
N ASP A 313 -3.92 -4.14 9.21
CA ASP A 313 -5.10 -3.87 8.39
C ASP A 313 -6.22 -4.92 8.59
N LEU A 314 -5.89 -6.10 9.14
CA LEU A 314 -6.88 -7.11 9.50
C LEU A 314 -7.63 -6.81 10.81
N GLY A 315 -7.17 -5.84 11.63
CA GLY A 315 -7.75 -5.54 12.93
C GLY A 315 -9.27 -5.41 12.93
N PRO A 316 -9.86 -4.54 12.10
CA PRO A 316 -11.32 -4.33 12.06
C PRO A 316 -12.11 -5.62 11.76
N VAL A 317 -11.71 -6.38 10.75
CA VAL A 317 -12.44 -7.60 10.38
C VAL A 317 -12.25 -8.73 11.39
N LEU A 318 -11.10 -8.79 12.07
CA LEU A 318 -10.83 -9.77 13.11
C LEU A 318 -11.60 -9.50 14.41
N MET A 319 -11.90 -8.24 14.71
CA MET A 319 -12.83 -7.89 15.78
C MET A 319 -14.24 -8.45 15.48
N VAL A 320 -14.70 -8.33 14.24
CA VAL A 320 -15.98 -8.92 13.81
C VAL A 320 -15.92 -10.45 13.89
N LEU A 321 -14.84 -11.07 13.43
CA LEU A 321 -14.63 -12.52 13.56
C LEU A 321 -14.72 -12.96 15.02
N GLY A 322 -14.08 -12.25 15.94
CA GLY A 322 -14.08 -12.55 17.37
C GLY A 322 -15.49 -12.53 17.99
N LEU A 323 -16.37 -11.65 17.50
CA LEU A 323 -17.78 -11.63 17.94
C LEU A 323 -18.60 -12.84 17.44
N LEU A 324 -18.14 -13.51 16.39
CA LEU A 324 -18.83 -14.63 15.74
C LEU A 324 -18.27 -16.01 16.18
N CYS A 325 -17.18 -16.01 16.93
CA CYS A 325 -16.53 -17.22 17.46
C CYS A 325 -17.08 -17.60 18.83
N GLU A 326 -17.18 -18.91 19.11
CA GLU A 326 -17.42 -19.40 20.46
C GLU A 326 -16.16 -19.28 21.31
N GLY A 327 -16.33 -18.91 22.60
CA GLY A 327 -15.21 -18.76 23.52
C GLY A 327 -14.56 -17.38 23.47
N THR A 328 -13.25 -17.32 23.71
CA THR A 328 -12.51 -16.05 23.83
C THR A 328 -11.54 -15.87 22.66
N THR A 329 -11.63 -14.73 21.98
CA THR A 329 -10.61 -14.28 21.03
C THR A 329 -9.79 -13.18 21.69
N VAL A 330 -8.46 -13.30 21.63
CA VAL A 330 -7.53 -12.30 22.13
C VAL A 330 -6.78 -11.70 20.94
N ILE A 331 -6.87 -10.40 20.77
CA ILE A 331 -6.17 -9.65 19.74
C ILE A 331 -5.14 -8.77 20.41
N ARG A 332 -3.89 -8.82 19.92
CA ARG A 332 -2.74 -8.10 20.49
C ARG A 332 -2.01 -7.32 19.40
N ASN A 333 -1.28 -6.25 19.80
CA ASN A 333 -0.42 -5.36 19.01
C ASN A 333 -1.21 -4.48 18.02
#